data_627dae5df570d57cbfcb01900d751328
#
_entry.id   627dae5df570d57cbfcb01900d751328
#
_cell.length_a   1.000
_cell.length_b   1.000
_cell.length_c   1.000
_cell.angle_alpha   90.00
_cell.angle_beta   90.00
_cell.angle_gamma   90.00
#
_symmetry.space_group_name_H-M   'P 1'
#
loop_
_entity.id
_entity.type
_entity.pdbx_description
1 polymer ?
#
loop_
_entity_poly.entity_id
_entity_poly.type
_entity_poly.pdbx_seq_one_letter_code
_entity_poly.pdbx_strand_id
1 'polypeptide(L)'
;DLVSSADIERLTAILKTLNTDAKIVPIFQGQVDIDEVLNTGLFDFERAQQAPGWLKEMRGEHVPETEEYGIGSFTYEARRPFHPEKFHEFLHGTDKYGKLIRSKGYFWLASRPEFAGQWSQAGGIARYGFAGMFWKAIPEKNWPTDEEYLASIKKSWVEPFGDMRQELVFIGQGLDKSGMTSALDDCLLSEEDVLRGKAYWTTLQDPFPVWEQA
;
A
#
# COMPACT_ATOMS: atom_id res chain seq x y z
N ASP A 1 -15.04 12.66 -11.98
CA ASP A 1 -14.67 11.61 -12.94
C ASP A 1 -15.05 10.19 -12.51
N LEU A 2 -15.24 9.97 -11.20
CA LEU A 2 -15.60 8.66 -10.64
C LEU A 2 -17.10 8.47 -10.42
N VAL A 3 -17.90 9.54 -10.48
CA VAL A 3 -19.33 9.51 -10.19
C VAL A 3 -20.11 10.40 -11.18
N SER A 4 -21.40 10.10 -11.35
CA SER A 4 -22.29 10.91 -12.19
C SER A 4 -22.66 12.25 -11.54
N SER A 5 -23.18 13.20 -12.31
CA SER A 5 -23.67 14.50 -11.77
C SER A 5 -24.79 14.29 -10.73
N ALA A 6 -25.67 13.33 -10.93
CA ALA A 6 -26.73 13.01 -9.97
C ALA A 6 -26.14 12.44 -8.65
N ASP A 7 -25.07 11.66 -8.73
CA ASP A 7 -24.37 11.17 -7.54
C ASP A 7 -23.63 12.27 -6.81
N ILE A 8 -23.09 13.28 -7.51
CA ILE A 8 -22.44 14.44 -6.88
C ILE A 8 -23.44 15.16 -5.98
N GLU A 9 -24.66 15.42 -6.46
CA GLU A 9 -25.71 16.07 -5.66
C GLU A 9 -26.06 15.24 -4.42
N ARG A 10 -26.27 13.93 -4.60
CA ARG A 10 -26.58 13.01 -3.50
C ARG A 10 -25.46 12.94 -2.46
N LEU A 11 -24.22 12.78 -2.90
CA LEU A 11 -23.05 12.71 -2.03
C LEU A 11 -22.82 14.03 -1.31
N THR A 12 -23.00 15.17 -2.00
CA THR A 12 -22.92 16.50 -1.38
C THR A 12 -23.95 16.66 -0.26
N ALA A 13 -25.20 16.22 -0.50
CA ALA A 13 -26.24 16.25 0.53
C ALA A 13 -25.89 15.39 1.75
N ILE A 14 -25.37 14.17 1.53
CA ILE A 14 -24.92 13.27 2.61
C ILE A 14 -23.76 13.90 3.40
N LEU A 15 -22.73 14.40 2.71
CA LEU A 15 -21.57 15.02 3.36
C LEU A 15 -21.97 16.26 4.16
N LYS A 16 -22.94 17.04 3.69
CA LYS A 16 -23.50 18.19 4.41
C LYS A 16 -24.25 17.81 5.69
N THR A 17 -24.80 16.60 5.78
CA THR A 17 -25.40 16.13 7.05
C THR A 17 -24.34 15.75 8.08
N LEU A 18 -23.17 15.31 7.64
CA LEU A 18 -22.04 14.95 8.53
C LEU A 18 -21.25 16.17 8.98
N ASN A 19 -21.05 17.15 8.09
CA ASN A 19 -20.39 18.41 8.39
C ASN A 19 -21.08 19.56 7.62
N THR A 20 -21.96 20.26 8.31
CA THR A 20 -22.77 21.34 7.75
C THR A 20 -21.93 22.52 7.25
N ASP A 21 -20.77 22.73 7.83
CA ASP A 21 -19.90 23.87 7.58
C ASP A 21 -18.83 23.59 6.51
N ALA A 22 -18.60 22.32 6.18
CA ALA A 22 -17.61 21.98 5.18
C ALA A 22 -17.94 22.58 3.81
N LYS A 23 -16.97 23.20 3.15
CA LYS A 23 -17.03 23.53 1.74
C LYS A 23 -16.74 22.27 0.94
N ILE A 24 -17.66 21.86 0.09
CA ILE A 24 -17.53 20.66 -0.75
C ILE A 24 -17.29 21.10 -2.18
N VAL A 25 -16.16 20.70 -2.74
CA VAL A 25 -15.74 21.06 -4.09
C VAL A 25 -15.62 19.77 -4.91
N PRO A 26 -16.50 19.53 -5.89
CA PRO A 26 -16.32 18.43 -6.85
C PRO A 26 -15.08 18.67 -7.70
N ILE A 27 -14.27 17.65 -7.88
CA ILE A 27 -13.05 17.71 -8.68
C ILE A 27 -13.06 16.68 -9.79
N PHE A 28 -12.29 16.91 -10.85
CA PHE A 28 -12.08 16.00 -11.97
C PHE A 28 -10.60 15.66 -12.08
N GLN A 29 -10.25 14.37 -11.96
CA GLN A 29 -8.86 13.87 -12.02
C GLN A 29 -7.87 14.64 -11.12
N GLY A 30 -8.34 15.07 -9.94
CA GLY A 30 -7.50 15.81 -9.00
C GLY A 30 -7.33 17.31 -9.34
N GLN A 31 -7.95 17.81 -10.41
CA GLN A 31 -7.88 19.23 -10.77
C GLN A 31 -8.80 20.05 -9.89
N VAL A 32 -8.22 21.01 -9.20
CA VAL A 32 -8.92 21.97 -8.33
C VAL A 32 -8.17 23.28 -8.35
N ASP A 33 -8.90 24.39 -8.22
CA ASP A 33 -8.28 25.70 -8.04
C ASP A 33 -7.49 25.70 -6.72
N ILE A 34 -6.25 26.16 -6.75
CA ILE A 34 -5.37 26.11 -5.58
C ILE A 34 -5.92 26.94 -4.41
N ASP A 35 -6.63 28.01 -4.69
CA ASP A 35 -7.26 28.87 -3.68
C ASP A 35 -8.44 28.20 -2.96
N GLU A 36 -8.96 27.09 -3.53
CA GLU A 36 -9.98 26.27 -2.89
C GLU A 36 -9.44 25.37 -1.78
N VAL A 37 -8.13 25.10 -1.76
CA VAL A 37 -7.49 24.15 -0.84
C VAL A 37 -6.35 24.75 -0.01
N LEU A 38 -5.72 25.83 -0.47
CA LEU A 38 -4.67 26.54 0.27
C LEU A 38 -5.13 27.92 0.70
N ASN A 39 -4.69 28.33 1.89
CA ASN A 39 -4.97 29.65 2.47
C ASN A 39 -6.46 30.02 2.51
N THR A 40 -7.32 29.00 2.65
CA THR A 40 -8.78 29.19 2.62
C THR A 40 -9.34 30.03 3.77
N GLY A 41 -8.56 30.19 4.86
CA GLY A 41 -9.04 30.93 6.07
C GLY A 41 -10.17 30.20 6.80
N LEU A 42 -10.53 28.97 6.41
CA LEU A 42 -11.66 28.24 7.01
C LEU A 42 -11.34 27.58 8.36
N PHE A 43 -10.06 27.47 8.70
CA PHE A 43 -9.67 26.92 9.99
C PHE A 43 -9.86 27.94 11.11
N ASP A 44 -10.69 27.59 12.08
CA ASP A 44 -10.94 28.33 13.30
C ASP A 44 -10.59 27.45 14.49
N PHE A 45 -9.58 27.87 15.26
CA PHE A 45 -9.06 27.08 16.37
C PHE A 45 -10.06 26.98 17.53
N GLU A 46 -10.74 28.06 17.87
CA GLU A 46 -11.73 28.08 18.96
C GLU A 46 -12.90 27.16 18.65
N ARG A 47 -13.33 27.16 17.41
CA ARG A 47 -14.38 26.27 16.92
C ARG A 47 -13.92 24.81 16.83
N ALA A 48 -12.70 24.56 16.38
CA ALA A 48 -12.12 23.22 16.33
C ALA A 48 -12.03 22.60 17.73
N GLN A 49 -11.66 23.36 18.76
CA GLN A 49 -11.59 22.90 20.14
C GLN A 49 -12.94 22.44 20.71
N GLN A 50 -14.05 22.97 20.19
CA GLN A 50 -15.40 22.60 20.64
C GLN A 50 -15.92 21.34 19.95
N ALA A 51 -15.23 20.82 18.94
CA ALA A 51 -15.62 19.59 18.30
C ALA A 51 -15.53 18.40 19.28
N PRO A 52 -16.54 17.51 19.32
CA PRO A 52 -16.59 16.43 20.31
C PRO A 52 -15.36 15.52 20.34
N GLY A 53 -14.77 15.24 19.18
CA GLY A 53 -13.53 14.44 19.06
C GLY A 53 -12.33 15.14 19.67
N TRP A 54 -12.17 16.45 19.40
CA TRP A 54 -11.06 17.24 19.94
C TRP A 54 -11.07 17.33 21.47
N LEU A 55 -12.27 17.50 22.05
CA LEU A 55 -12.41 17.55 23.52
C LEU A 55 -12.02 16.24 24.21
N LYS A 56 -12.26 15.10 23.57
CA LYS A 56 -11.82 13.78 24.07
C LYS A 56 -10.30 13.67 24.06
N GLU A 57 -9.67 14.03 22.94
CA GLU A 57 -8.20 14.05 22.79
C GLU A 57 -7.52 14.93 23.86
N MET A 58 -8.04 16.15 24.07
CA MET A 58 -7.50 17.08 25.06
C MET A 58 -7.63 16.58 26.49
N ARG A 59 -8.59 15.70 26.78
CA ARG A 59 -8.77 15.07 28.10
C ARG A 59 -7.91 13.82 28.29
N GLY A 60 -7.15 13.41 27.24
CA GLY A 60 -6.37 12.17 27.25
C GLY A 60 -7.22 10.91 27.07
N GLU A 61 -8.49 11.06 26.71
CA GLU A 61 -9.40 9.98 26.37
C GLU A 61 -9.21 9.60 24.90
N HIS A 62 -8.00 9.15 24.54
CA HIS A 62 -7.74 8.66 23.21
C HIS A 62 -8.34 7.26 23.06
N VAL A 63 -9.38 7.14 22.24
CA VAL A 63 -9.86 5.85 21.75
C VAL A 63 -9.15 5.60 20.43
N PRO A 64 -8.27 4.59 20.30
CA PRO A 64 -7.63 4.29 19.05
C PRO A 64 -8.66 4.09 17.95
N GLU A 65 -8.43 4.63 16.74
CA GLU A 65 -9.32 4.46 15.58
C GLU A 65 -9.66 2.99 15.32
N THR A 66 -8.75 2.10 15.69
CA THR A 66 -8.94 0.64 15.66
C THR A 66 -10.10 0.16 16.53
N GLU A 67 -10.30 0.78 17.71
CA GLU A 67 -11.40 0.44 18.62
C GLU A 67 -12.69 1.11 18.19
N GLU A 68 -12.63 2.35 17.71
CA GLU A 68 -13.82 3.12 17.33
C GLU A 68 -14.47 2.61 16.04
N TYR A 69 -13.65 2.27 15.03
CA TYR A 69 -14.15 1.87 13.70
C TYR A 69 -13.80 0.44 13.30
N GLY A 70 -13.10 -0.32 14.16
CA GLY A 70 -12.60 -1.66 13.84
C GLY A 70 -11.58 -1.67 12.70
N ILE A 71 -10.92 -0.52 12.43
CA ILE A 71 -9.90 -0.38 11.39
C ILE A 71 -8.55 -0.73 12.00
N GLY A 72 -7.88 -1.71 11.39
CA GLY A 72 -6.54 -2.11 11.77
C GLY A 72 -5.59 -2.07 10.60
N SER A 73 -4.31 -2.14 10.91
CA SER A 73 -3.25 -2.24 9.91
C SER A 73 -2.20 -3.25 10.34
N PHE A 74 -1.53 -3.86 9.36
CA PHE A 74 -0.34 -4.65 9.58
C PHE A 74 0.58 -4.61 8.37
N THR A 75 1.87 -4.87 8.61
CA THR A 75 2.87 -5.05 7.58
C THR A 75 3.21 -6.52 7.46
N TYR A 76 3.29 -7.01 6.23
CA TYR A 76 3.82 -8.31 5.89
C TYR A 76 5.22 -8.14 5.31
N GLU A 77 6.19 -8.87 5.85
CA GLU A 77 7.57 -8.88 5.38
C GLU A 77 8.04 -10.32 5.21
N ALA A 78 8.74 -10.60 4.11
CA ALA A 78 9.36 -11.89 3.86
C ALA A 78 10.61 -11.75 2.99
N ARG A 79 11.52 -12.74 3.06
CA ARG A 79 12.81 -12.71 2.37
C ARG A 79 12.94 -13.78 1.28
N ARG A 80 11.83 -14.37 0.87
CA ARG A 80 11.77 -15.28 -0.28
C ARG A 80 10.90 -14.67 -1.37
N PRO A 81 11.19 -14.96 -2.67
CA PRO A 81 10.33 -14.46 -3.75
C PRO A 81 8.97 -15.16 -3.73
N PHE A 82 7.94 -14.46 -4.18
CA PHE A 82 6.64 -15.06 -4.42
C PHE A 82 6.64 -15.90 -5.70
N HIS A 83 5.92 -17.02 -5.67
CA HIS A 83 5.49 -17.73 -6.86
C HIS A 83 4.48 -16.85 -7.61
N PRO A 84 4.70 -16.50 -8.89
CA PRO A 84 3.91 -15.48 -9.56
C PRO A 84 2.42 -15.81 -9.62
N GLU A 85 2.04 -17.04 -9.99
CA GLU A 85 0.63 -17.44 -10.08
C GLU A 85 -0.06 -17.40 -8.72
N LYS A 86 0.57 -17.96 -7.68
CA LYS A 86 -0.01 -17.98 -6.34
C LYS A 86 -0.25 -16.58 -5.79
N PHE A 87 0.72 -15.67 -5.98
CA PHE A 87 0.57 -14.29 -5.52
C PHE A 87 -0.49 -13.55 -6.33
N HIS A 88 -0.57 -13.79 -7.64
CA HIS A 88 -1.63 -13.24 -8.46
C HIS A 88 -3.01 -13.70 -8.00
N GLU A 89 -3.20 -14.98 -7.71
CA GLU A 89 -4.44 -15.53 -7.16
C GLU A 89 -4.77 -14.92 -5.79
N PHE A 90 -3.79 -14.76 -4.91
CA PHE A 90 -3.98 -14.11 -3.61
C PHE A 90 -4.54 -12.70 -3.77
N LEU A 91 -3.98 -11.88 -4.68
CA LEU A 91 -4.42 -10.51 -4.91
C LEU A 91 -5.88 -10.40 -5.38
N HIS A 92 -6.39 -11.44 -6.05
CA HIS A 92 -7.79 -11.50 -6.52
C HIS A 92 -8.75 -12.16 -5.51
N GLY A 93 -8.26 -12.65 -4.39
CA GLY A 93 -9.03 -13.38 -3.38
C GLY A 93 -8.94 -12.78 -1.97
N THR A 94 -8.66 -11.48 -1.84
CA THR A 94 -8.47 -10.85 -0.53
C THR A 94 -9.75 -10.62 0.26
N ASP A 95 -10.91 -10.64 -0.37
CA ASP A 95 -12.23 -10.37 0.25
C ASP A 95 -12.56 -11.28 1.44
N LYS A 96 -12.05 -12.52 1.42
CA LYS A 96 -12.27 -13.51 2.48
C LYS A 96 -11.57 -13.20 3.80
N TYR A 97 -10.68 -12.22 3.81
CA TYR A 97 -9.91 -11.85 5.00
C TYR A 97 -10.39 -10.56 5.68
N GLY A 98 -11.59 -10.10 5.39
CA GLY A 98 -12.15 -8.87 5.91
C GLY A 98 -12.24 -7.77 4.84
N LYS A 99 -12.64 -6.58 5.26
CA LYS A 99 -12.83 -5.47 4.33
C LYS A 99 -11.52 -4.70 4.15
N LEU A 100 -10.79 -5.00 3.08
CA LEU A 100 -9.57 -4.27 2.74
C LEU A 100 -9.93 -2.86 2.24
N ILE A 101 -9.43 -1.83 2.91
CA ILE A 101 -9.63 -0.42 2.54
C ILE A 101 -8.48 0.05 1.65
N ARG A 102 -7.26 -0.26 2.04
CA ARG A 102 -6.04 0.14 1.33
C ARG A 102 -4.93 -0.87 1.54
N SER A 103 -4.14 -1.10 0.51
CA SER A 103 -2.86 -1.78 0.64
C SER A 103 -1.82 -1.15 -0.28
N LYS A 104 -0.57 -1.16 0.18
CA LYS A 104 0.58 -0.65 -0.57
C LYS A 104 1.82 -1.44 -0.24
N GLY A 105 2.78 -1.39 -1.14
CA GLY A 105 4.12 -1.89 -0.85
C GLY A 105 4.87 -2.35 -2.07
N TYR A 106 5.94 -3.08 -1.79
CA TYR A 106 6.80 -3.67 -2.79
C TYR A 106 6.74 -5.18 -2.70
N PHE A 107 6.80 -5.83 -3.84
CA PHE A 107 6.83 -7.28 -3.92
C PHE A 107 7.94 -7.76 -4.86
N TRP A 108 8.38 -8.98 -4.62
CA TRP A 108 9.43 -9.63 -5.37
C TRP A 108 8.91 -10.94 -5.94
N LEU A 109 8.88 -11.05 -7.27
CA LEU A 109 8.46 -12.26 -8.00
C LEU A 109 9.66 -13.11 -8.38
N ALA A 110 9.51 -14.42 -8.28
CA ALA A 110 10.54 -15.37 -8.73
C ALA A 110 10.79 -15.27 -10.24
N SER A 111 9.75 -15.06 -11.05
CA SER A 111 9.85 -14.87 -12.50
C SER A 111 10.63 -13.61 -12.91
N ARG A 112 10.76 -12.64 -12.01
CA ARG A 112 11.44 -11.35 -12.23
C ARG A 112 12.45 -11.08 -11.13
N PRO A 113 13.50 -11.94 -10.99
CA PRO A 113 14.32 -12.02 -9.79
C PRO A 113 15.17 -10.78 -9.49
N GLU A 114 15.32 -9.86 -10.43
CA GLU A 114 16.14 -8.66 -10.29
C GLU A 114 15.30 -7.40 -10.04
N PHE A 115 13.99 -7.51 -10.17
CA PHE A 115 13.09 -6.36 -10.19
C PHE A 115 12.13 -6.36 -9.00
N ALA A 116 11.93 -5.18 -8.43
CA ALA A 116 10.89 -4.91 -7.48
C ALA A 116 9.60 -4.53 -8.20
N GLY A 117 8.50 -5.16 -7.82
CA GLY A 117 7.16 -4.75 -8.19
C GLY A 117 6.57 -3.81 -7.17
N GLN A 118 5.79 -2.84 -7.61
CA GLN A 118 4.98 -1.97 -6.76
C GLN A 118 3.53 -2.42 -6.78
N TRP A 119 2.94 -2.46 -5.59
CA TRP A 119 1.53 -2.71 -5.38
C TRP A 119 0.85 -1.50 -4.76
N SER A 120 -0.33 -1.13 -5.24
CA SER A 120 -1.19 -0.11 -4.64
C SER A 120 -2.65 -0.46 -4.88
N GLN A 121 -3.41 -0.55 -3.79
CA GLN A 121 -4.85 -0.77 -3.84
C GLN A 121 -5.54 0.26 -2.94
N ALA A 122 -6.64 0.83 -3.41
CA ALA A 122 -7.51 1.71 -2.64
C ALA A 122 -8.97 1.48 -3.08
N GLY A 123 -9.82 1.06 -2.14
CA GLY A 123 -11.17 0.63 -2.45
C GLY A 123 -11.17 -0.53 -3.45
N GLY A 124 -11.95 -0.41 -4.52
CA GLY A 124 -12.02 -1.41 -5.60
C GLY A 124 -10.96 -1.29 -6.69
N ILE A 125 -10.03 -0.32 -6.57
CA ILE A 125 -9.02 -0.08 -7.61
C ILE A 125 -7.68 -0.62 -7.14
N ALA A 126 -7.09 -1.52 -7.94
CA ALA A 126 -5.77 -2.08 -7.73
C ALA A 126 -4.84 -1.74 -8.89
N ARG A 127 -3.58 -1.45 -8.58
CA ARG A 127 -2.53 -1.18 -9.55
C ARG A 127 -1.25 -1.89 -9.12
N TYR A 128 -0.55 -2.45 -10.07
CA TYR A 128 0.78 -3.03 -9.89
C TYR A 128 1.64 -2.70 -11.10
N GLY A 129 2.96 -2.57 -10.88
CA GLY A 129 3.89 -2.22 -11.94
C GLY A 129 5.34 -2.31 -11.49
N PHE A 130 6.20 -1.83 -12.33
CA PHE A 130 7.63 -1.76 -12.07
C PHE A 130 7.95 -0.69 -11.02
N ALA A 131 8.75 -1.04 -10.02
CA ALA A 131 9.22 -0.11 -8.99
C ALA A 131 10.71 0.22 -9.11
N GLY A 132 11.49 -0.65 -9.73
CA GLY A 132 12.94 -0.50 -9.87
C GLY A 132 13.66 -1.84 -9.84
N MET A 133 14.99 -1.78 -9.80
CA MET A 133 15.86 -2.94 -9.59
C MET A 133 16.31 -3.01 -8.14
N PHE A 134 16.43 -4.22 -7.61
CA PHE A 134 17.06 -4.43 -6.32
C PHE A 134 18.57 -4.17 -6.38
N TRP A 135 19.13 -3.57 -5.36
CA TRP A 135 20.55 -3.26 -5.28
C TRP A 135 21.43 -4.52 -5.34
N LYS A 136 20.94 -5.64 -4.79
CA LYS A 136 21.60 -6.95 -4.91
C LYS A 136 21.79 -7.41 -6.36
N ALA A 137 20.96 -6.96 -7.28
CA ALA A 137 21.07 -7.27 -8.71
C ALA A 137 22.01 -6.31 -9.45
N ILE A 138 22.37 -5.17 -8.86
CA ILE A 138 23.20 -4.15 -9.46
C ILE A 138 24.66 -4.37 -9.03
N PRO A 139 25.63 -4.47 -9.96
CA PRO A 139 27.03 -4.57 -9.61
C PRO A 139 27.49 -3.41 -8.71
N GLU A 140 28.27 -3.70 -7.66
CA GLU A 140 28.69 -2.69 -6.67
C GLU A 140 29.41 -1.48 -7.29
N LYS A 141 30.13 -1.66 -8.40
CA LYS A 141 30.76 -0.55 -9.14
C LYS A 141 29.79 0.51 -9.66
N ASN A 142 28.51 0.16 -9.74
CA ASN A 142 27.41 1.03 -10.21
C ASN A 142 26.59 1.58 -9.03
N TRP A 143 26.97 1.27 -7.79
CA TRP A 143 26.29 1.79 -6.61
C TRP A 143 26.61 3.28 -6.41
N PRO A 144 25.74 4.00 -5.70
CA PRO A 144 26.00 5.40 -5.37
C PRO A 144 27.26 5.52 -4.51
N THR A 145 27.98 6.64 -4.65
CA THR A 145 29.17 6.96 -3.85
C THR A 145 28.86 7.75 -2.59
N ASP A 146 27.63 8.23 -2.46
CA ASP A 146 27.15 8.95 -1.28
C ASP A 146 27.00 8.02 -0.09
N GLU A 147 27.68 8.33 1.01
CA GLU A 147 27.75 7.46 2.19
C GLU A 147 26.41 7.31 2.91
N GLU A 148 25.59 8.37 2.97
CA GLU A 148 24.30 8.35 3.61
C GLU A 148 23.32 7.46 2.82
N TYR A 149 23.36 7.57 1.50
CA TYR A 149 22.58 6.73 0.62
C TYR A 149 23.01 5.26 0.69
N LEU A 150 24.31 4.98 0.69
CA LEU A 150 24.82 3.62 0.91
C LEU A 150 24.40 3.03 2.26
N ALA A 151 24.42 3.84 3.32
CA ALA A 151 23.95 3.40 4.63
C ALA A 151 22.45 3.06 4.61
N SER A 152 21.64 3.82 3.86
CA SER A 152 20.21 3.54 3.70
C SER A 152 19.96 2.22 2.98
N ILE A 153 20.72 1.89 1.93
CA ILE A 153 20.64 0.61 1.23
C ILE A 153 21.00 -0.54 2.18
N LYS A 154 22.10 -0.39 2.93
CA LYS A 154 22.59 -1.42 3.84
C LYS A 154 21.68 -1.66 5.04
N LYS A 155 20.87 -0.69 5.43
CA LYS A 155 19.93 -0.81 6.55
C LYS A 155 18.93 -1.96 6.38
N SER A 156 18.50 -2.22 5.14
CA SER A 156 17.55 -3.30 4.82
C SER A 156 18.24 -4.57 4.29
N TRP A 157 19.57 -4.63 4.31
CA TRP A 157 20.36 -5.70 3.71
C TRP A 157 20.41 -6.94 4.59
N VAL A 158 19.99 -8.09 4.05
CA VAL A 158 20.05 -9.40 4.72
C VAL A 158 20.50 -10.46 3.72
N GLU A 159 21.65 -11.10 4.00
CA GLU A 159 22.11 -12.21 3.15
C GLU A 159 21.20 -13.44 3.25
N PRO A 160 21.06 -14.25 2.17
CA PRO A 160 21.78 -14.14 0.87
C PRO A 160 21.13 -13.19 -0.14
N PHE A 161 19.98 -12.60 0.15
CA PHE A 161 19.16 -11.86 -0.82
C PHE A 161 19.37 -10.33 -0.82
N GLY A 162 20.22 -9.81 0.08
CA GLY A 162 20.48 -8.37 0.17
C GLY A 162 19.23 -7.58 0.53
N ASP A 163 18.87 -6.62 -0.31
CA ASP A 163 17.67 -5.77 -0.16
C ASP A 163 16.39 -6.39 -0.73
N MET A 164 16.51 -7.54 -1.42
CA MET A 164 15.35 -8.24 -1.99
C MET A 164 14.42 -8.73 -0.89
N ARG A 165 13.14 -8.34 -0.95
CA ARG A 165 12.13 -8.67 0.04
C ARG A 165 10.71 -8.45 -0.44
N GLN A 166 9.77 -8.99 0.30
CA GLN A 166 8.39 -8.58 0.33
C GLN A 166 8.21 -7.53 1.41
N GLU A 167 7.46 -6.47 1.13
CA GLU A 167 7.08 -5.45 2.11
C GLU A 167 5.73 -4.88 1.71
N LEU A 168 4.66 -5.41 2.31
CA LEU A 168 3.28 -5.07 1.97
C LEU A 168 2.54 -4.60 3.22
N VAL A 169 1.89 -3.45 3.15
CA VAL A 169 1.06 -2.90 4.21
C VAL A 169 -0.40 -3.06 3.83
N PHE A 170 -1.20 -3.54 4.77
CA PHE A 170 -2.64 -3.72 4.65
C PHE A 170 -3.36 -2.91 5.70
N ILE A 171 -4.39 -2.17 5.29
CA ILE A 171 -5.25 -1.36 6.16
C ILE A 171 -6.70 -1.73 5.83
N GLY A 172 -7.47 -2.07 6.84
CA GLY A 172 -8.86 -2.47 6.62
C GLY A 172 -9.65 -2.70 7.90
N GLN A 173 -10.92 -3.05 7.74
CA GLN A 173 -11.83 -3.28 8.83
C GLN A 173 -12.03 -4.79 9.04
N GLY A 174 -11.84 -5.25 10.28
CA GLY A 174 -11.99 -6.65 10.64
C GLY A 174 -11.04 -7.58 9.88
N LEU A 175 -9.80 -7.13 9.59
CA LEU A 175 -8.84 -7.93 8.84
C LEU A 175 -8.40 -9.16 9.65
N ASP A 176 -8.49 -10.33 9.03
CA ASP A 176 -7.84 -11.56 9.53
C ASP A 176 -6.35 -11.54 9.17
N LYS A 177 -5.56 -10.86 10.03
CA LYS A 177 -4.12 -10.77 9.88
C LYS A 177 -3.47 -12.16 9.80
N SER A 178 -3.90 -13.11 10.63
CA SER A 178 -3.32 -14.45 10.68
C SER A 178 -3.56 -15.22 9.38
N GLY A 179 -4.80 -15.21 8.91
CA GLY A 179 -5.18 -15.84 7.65
C GLY A 179 -4.48 -15.23 6.44
N MET A 180 -4.39 -13.89 6.38
CA MET A 180 -3.67 -13.19 5.31
C MET A 180 -2.16 -13.50 5.33
N THR A 181 -1.55 -13.49 6.51
CA THR A 181 -0.12 -13.82 6.66
C THR A 181 0.16 -15.25 6.20
N SER A 182 -0.64 -16.22 6.64
CA SER A 182 -0.50 -17.62 6.20
C SER A 182 -0.66 -17.76 4.69
N ALA A 183 -1.64 -17.10 4.10
CA ALA A 183 -1.86 -17.15 2.65
C ALA A 183 -0.71 -16.50 1.85
N LEU A 184 -0.12 -15.43 2.37
CA LEU A 184 1.07 -14.82 1.75
C LEU A 184 2.29 -15.72 1.90
N ASP A 185 2.45 -16.40 3.04
CA ASP A 185 3.51 -17.39 3.24
C ASP A 185 3.39 -18.56 2.26
N ASP A 186 2.17 -19.02 1.97
CA ASP A 186 1.88 -20.05 0.97
C ASP A 186 2.19 -19.59 -0.48
N CYS A 187 2.22 -18.27 -0.71
CA CYS A 187 2.65 -17.71 -1.99
C CYS A 187 4.17 -17.69 -2.16
N LEU A 188 4.96 -17.80 -1.10
CA LEU A 188 6.41 -17.81 -1.20
C LEU A 188 6.89 -19.09 -1.91
N LEU A 189 8.00 -19.01 -2.63
CA LEU A 189 8.68 -20.21 -3.11
C LEU A 189 9.04 -21.12 -1.93
N SER A 190 8.92 -22.43 -2.14
CA SER A 190 9.45 -23.41 -1.19
C SER A 190 10.97 -23.28 -1.05
N GLU A 191 11.54 -23.78 0.04
CA GLU A 191 13.00 -23.78 0.22
C GLU A 191 13.69 -24.58 -0.89
N GLU A 192 13.07 -25.68 -1.34
CA GLU A 192 13.56 -26.49 -2.45
C GLU A 192 13.60 -25.67 -3.75
N ASP A 193 12.55 -24.95 -4.09
CA ASP A 193 12.50 -24.13 -5.29
C ASP A 193 13.46 -22.92 -5.21
N VAL A 194 13.66 -22.37 -4.02
CA VAL A 194 14.68 -21.34 -3.79
C VAL A 194 16.06 -21.87 -4.12
N LEU A 195 16.39 -23.09 -3.71
CA LEU A 195 17.69 -23.73 -3.98
C LEU A 195 17.92 -24.08 -5.46
N ARG A 196 16.85 -24.23 -6.26
CA ARG A 196 16.95 -24.43 -7.72
C ARG A 196 17.48 -23.20 -8.45
N GLY A 197 17.41 -22.03 -7.81
CA GLY A 197 18.00 -20.78 -8.27
C GLY A 197 17.27 -20.08 -9.41
N LYS A 198 17.79 -18.91 -9.79
CA LYS A 198 17.17 -17.99 -10.75
C LYS A 198 16.84 -18.62 -12.12
N ALA A 199 17.67 -19.57 -12.60
CA ALA A 199 17.42 -20.24 -13.87
C ALA A 199 16.08 -20.99 -13.88
N TYR A 200 15.71 -21.60 -12.76
CA TYR A 200 14.40 -22.23 -12.60
C TYR A 200 13.32 -21.17 -12.36
N TRP A 201 13.54 -20.18 -11.50
CA TRP A 201 12.53 -19.19 -11.15
C TRP A 201 11.96 -18.46 -12.38
N THR A 202 12.83 -18.12 -13.34
CA THR A 202 12.43 -17.44 -14.58
C THR A 202 11.63 -18.30 -15.54
N THR A 203 11.51 -19.61 -15.29
CA THR A 203 10.66 -20.52 -16.09
C THR A 203 9.22 -20.62 -15.55
N LEU A 204 8.97 -20.07 -14.36
CA LEU A 204 7.63 -20.06 -13.77
C LEU A 204 6.68 -19.20 -14.59
N GLN A 205 5.45 -19.68 -14.75
CA GLN A 205 4.40 -18.92 -15.43
C GLN A 205 4.11 -17.64 -14.68
N ASP A 206 4.11 -16.51 -15.38
CA ASP A 206 3.91 -15.19 -14.83
C ASP A 206 2.66 -14.52 -15.41
N PRO A 207 1.55 -14.48 -14.67
CA PRO A 207 0.31 -13.88 -15.12
C PRO A 207 0.28 -12.35 -15.04
N PHE A 208 1.32 -11.73 -14.46
CA PHE A 208 1.39 -10.27 -14.37
C PHE A 208 1.74 -9.67 -15.73
N PRO A 209 1.17 -8.50 -16.09
CA PRO A 209 1.50 -7.82 -17.32
C PRO A 209 3.00 -7.48 -17.40
N VAL A 210 3.47 -7.30 -18.62
CA VAL A 210 4.83 -6.80 -18.85
C VAL A 210 4.95 -5.42 -18.22
N TRP A 211 5.99 -5.22 -17.39
CA TRP A 211 6.24 -3.91 -16.81
C TRP A 211 6.91 -3.01 -17.82
N GLU A 212 6.28 -1.89 -18.13
CA GLU A 212 6.91 -0.85 -18.93
C GLU A 212 8.00 -0.19 -18.08
N GLN A 213 9.22 -0.23 -18.56
CA GLN A 213 10.31 0.57 -17.99
C GLN A 213 10.07 2.02 -18.40
N ALA A 214 9.80 2.90 -17.45
CA ALA A 214 9.63 4.32 -17.69
C ALA A 214 10.97 4.99 -18.05
#